data_5c9085899173eac93e0470b5800a8686
#
_entry.id   5c9085899173eac93e0470b5800a8686
#
_cell.length_a   1.000
_cell.length_b   1.000
_cell.length_c   1.000
_cell.angle_alpha   90.00
_cell.angle_beta   90.00
_cell.angle_gamma   90.00
#
_symmetry.space_group_name_H-M   'P 1'
#
loop_
_entity.id
_entity.type
_entity.pdbx_description
1 polymer ?
#
loop_
_entity_poly.entity_id
_entity_poly.type
_entity_poly.pdbx_seq_one_letter_code
_entity_poly.pdbx_strand_id
1 'polypeptide(L)'
;MRIVKLLAAAAALALLAGPALAQAPEKPKITIGVGGKPLLYYLPLTIAESKGYFKEAGLAVEINDFGGGSRALQALLGGSVDVVTGAYEHTIRMQTKGQDVRAVLELGRFPGIVLAVKKDRAGTIKTAADLKGKKIGVTAPGSSTNFFVNYLMAKAGASYKDAAFIGVGTGLSAVAAIKKGEIDAIANLDPVISKLETDGDVFILADTRTEAGTKAIFGGSNPAAVVYMKNDFIEKNPNTAQAIVTAHYKALKWIASASPEEIAKAVPEAYYLGDKDLYIRAVKASLDTYSRTGIITLDGMKSALGMLKEFDDELKAVKDEDLPKTFVDRFVKKAAGS
;
A
#
# COMPACT_ATOMS: atom_id res chain seq x y z
N MET A 1 30.89 -53.73 24.52
CA MET A 1 29.44 -53.72 24.23
C MET A 1 28.65 -52.46 24.72
N ARG A 2 29.12 -51.64 25.66
CA ARG A 2 28.39 -50.44 26.16
C ARG A 2 28.57 -49.19 25.25
N ILE A 3 29.69 -49.04 24.55
CA ILE A 3 29.98 -47.88 23.71
C ILE A 3 29.19 -47.89 22.39
N VAL A 4 28.95 -49.08 21.81
CA VAL A 4 28.19 -49.24 20.53
C VAL A 4 26.70 -48.90 20.71
N LYS A 5 26.13 -49.10 21.93
CA LYS A 5 24.73 -48.77 22.22
C LYS A 5 24.49 -47.26 22.41
N LEU A 6 25.49 -46.47 22.82
CA LEU A 6 25.42 -45.02 22.94
C LEU A 6 25.48 -44.30 21.59
N LEU A 7 26.23 -44.82 20.63
CA LEU A 7 26.29 -44.25 19.28
C LEU A 7 25.02 -44.50 18.46
N ALA A 8 24.31 -45.59 18.69
CA ALA A 8 23.04 -45.90 18.03
C ALA A 8 21.89 -45.00 18.52
N ALA A 9 21.91 -44.62 19.80
CA ALA A 9 20.91 -43.71 20.38
C ALA A 9 21.09 -42.25 19.90
N ALA A 10 22.34 -41.80 19.69
CA ALA A 10 22.61 -40.46 19.19
C ALA A 10 22.23 -40.29 17.70
N ALA A 11 22.40 -41.36 16.89
CA ALA A 11 22.00 -41.39 15.48
C ALA A 11 20.47 -41.40 15.30
N ALA A 12 19.70 -41.98 16.23
CA ALA A 12 18.24 -42.02 16.18
C ALA A 12 17.61 -40.67 16.54
N LEU A 13 18.26 -39.83 17.38
CA LEU A 13 17.77 -38.46 17.69
C LEU A 13 18.06 -37.45 16.58
N ALA A 14 19.10 -37.65 15.78
CA ALA A 14 19.44 -36.76 14.66
C ALA A 14 18.49 -36.92 13.45
N LEU A 15 17.77 -38.02 13.35
CA LEU A 15 16.79 -38.26 12.26
C LEU A 15 15.42 -37.64 12.50
N LEU A 16 15.16 -37.07 13.71
CA LEU A 16 13.91 -36.37 14.06
C LEU A 16 13.95 -34.86 13.78
N ALA A 17 15.11 -34.28 13.45
CA ALA A 17 15.25 -32.92 12.99
C ALA A 17 15.08 -32.86 11.45
N GLY A 18 13.99 -33.38 10.93
CA GLY A 18 13.57 -33.09 9.57
C GLY A 18 13.35 -31.58 9.40
N PRO A 19 13.63 -31.00 8.19
CA PRO A 19 13.31 -29.62 7.96
C PRO A 19 11.84 -29.40 8.36
N ALA A 20 11.59 -28.39 9.22
CA ALA A 20 10.23 -28.03 9.56
C ALA A 20 9.48 -27.74 8.25
N LEU A 21 8.72 -28.71 7.76
CA LEU A 21 7.87 -28.54 6.59
C LEU A 21 6.96 -27.34 6.91
N ALA A 22 7.06 -26.29 6.12
CA ALA A 22 6.13 -25.19 6.23
C ALA A 22 4.72 -25.78 6.21
N GLN A 23 3.93 -25.52 7.25
CA GLN A 23 2.57 -26.05 7.33
C GLN A 23 1.78 -25.55 6.11
N ALA A 24 1.04 -26.47 5.46
CA ALA A 24 0.23 -26.12 4.29
C ALA A 24 -0.78 -25.03 4.63
N PRO A 25 -1.07 -24.09 3.71
CA PRO A 25 -2.12 -23.11 3.89
C PRO A 25 -3.48 -23.79 4.13
N GLU A 26 -4.24 -23.30 5.12
CA GLU A 26 -5.61 -23.79 5.43
C GLU A 26 -6.57 -23.47 4.27
N LYS A 27 -6.38 -22.31 3.64
CA LYS A 27 -7.12 -21.84 2.48
C LYS A 27 -6.14 -21.56 1.33
N PRO A 28 -5.79 -22.54 0.48
CA PRO A 28 -4.79 -22.36 -0.59
C PRO A 28 -5.32 -21.53 -1.77
N LYS A 29 -6.63 -21.44 -1.98
CA LYS A 29 -7.25 -20.57 -2.99
C LYS A 29 -7.76 -19.31 -2.31
N ILE A 30 -7.18 -18.16 -2.68
CA ILE A 30 -7.53 -16.85 -2.08
C ILE A 30 -7.76 -15.80 -3.15
N THR A 31 -8.58 -14.81 -2.80
CA THR A 31 -8.82 -13.63 -3.62
C THR A 31 -8.22 -12.40 -2.95
N ILE A 32 -7.37 -11.66 -3.67
CA ILE A 32 -6.76 -10.42 -3.22
C ILE A 32 -7.40 -9.25 -3.95
N GLY A 33 -7.95 -8.28 -3.19
CA GLY A 33 -8.40 -7.00 -3.73
C GLY A 33 -7.27 -5.98 -3.76
N VAL A 34 -7.23 -5.13 -4.78
CA VAL A 34 -6.27 -4.02 -4.88
C VAL A 34 -6.94 -2.78 -5.44
N GLY A 35 -6.49 -1.61 -5.02
CA GLY A 35 -7.06 -0.32 -5.42
C GLY A 35 -6.30 0.37 -6.54
N GLY A 36 -5.85 -0.39 -7.56
CA GLY A 36 -5.11 0.14 -8.70
C GLY A 36 -3.81 -0.62 -8.93
N LYS A 37 -3.91 -1.85 -9.44
CA LYS A 37 -2.78 -2.77 -9.64
C LYS A 37 -1.61 -2.16 -10.42
N PRO A 38 -1.80 -1.26 -11.43
CA PRO A 38 -0.71 -0.62 -12.14
C PRO A 38 0.11 0.39 -11.32
N LEU A 39 -0.40 0.88 -10.18
CA LEU A 39 0.30 1.87 -9.37
C LEU A 39 1.58 1.29 -8.75
N LEU A 40 2.65 2.06 -8.75
CA LEU A 40 3.91 1.69 -8.08
C LEU A 40 3.71 1.47 -6.58
N TYR A 41 2.70 2.06 -5.98
CA TYR A 41 2.25 1.80 -4.61
C TYR A 41 2.02 0.31 -4.30
N TYR A 42 1.55 -0.46 -5.31
CA TYR A 42 1.24 -1.88 -5.20
C TYR A 42 2.20 -2.77 -5.98
N LEU A 43 3.34 -2.25 -6.40
CA LEU A 43 4.36 -3.01 -7.13
C LEU A 43 4.75 -4.34 -6.45
N PRO A 44 4.89 -4.43 -5.10
CA PRO A 44 5.22 -5.70 -4.46
C PRO A 44 4.19 -6.80 -4.71
N LEU A 45 2.89 -6.48 -4.83
CA LEU A 45 1.85 -7.45 -5.21
C LEU A 45 2.07 -7.97 -6.64
N THR A 46 2.31 -7.06 -7.59
CA THR A 46 2.55 -7.43 -9.00
C THR A 46 3.81 -8.28 -9.14
N ILE A 47 4.89 -7.95 -8.41
CA ILE A 47 6.12 -8.73 -8.42
C ILE A 47 5.91 -10.12 -7.79
N ALA A 48 5.17 -10.20 -6.66
CA ALA A 48 4.86 -11.50 -6.05
C ALA A 48 4.09 -12.41 -7.00
N GLU A 49 3.16 -11.87 -7.78
CA GLU A 49 2.42 -12.59 -8.81
C GLU A 49 3.34 -13.01 -9.98
N SER A 50 4.01 -12.04 -10.61
CA SER A 50 4.80 -12.28 -11.83
C SER A 50 6.01 -13.18 -11.61
N LYS A 51 6.59 -13.16 -10.41
CA LYS A 51 7.70 -14.04 -10.01
C LYS A 51 7.22 -15.40 -9.49
N GLY A 52 5.91 -15.63 -9.37
CA GLY A 52 5.36 -16.89 -8.90
C GLY A 52 5.51 -17.15 -7.40
N TYR A 53 5.80 -16.13 -6.59
CA TYR A 53 6.04 -16.29 -5.14
C TYR A 53 4.81 -16.77 -4.38
N PHE A 54 3.61 -16.44 -4.84
CA PHE A 54 2.38 -17.02 -4.27
C PHE A 54 2.31 -18.53 -4.51
N LYS A 55 2.61 -18.97 -5.73
CA LYS A 55 2.62 -20.40 -6.08
C LYS A 55 3.69 -21.15 -5.28
N GLU A 56 4.88 -20.58 -5.13
CA GLU A 56 5.94 -21.14 -4.27
C GLU A 56 5.50 -21.27 -2.81
N ALA A 57 4.66 -20.36 -2.33
CA ALA A 57 4.09 -20.39 -0.98
C ALA A 57 2.86 -21.31 -0.86
N GLY A 58 2.51 -22.07 -1.90
CA GLY A 58 1.37 -22.99 -1.91
C GLY A 58 0.01 -22.34 -2.14
N LEU A 59 -0.02 -21.09 -2.68
CA LEU A 59 -1.25 -20.32 -2.90
C LEU A 59 -1.62 -20.26 -4.39
N ALA A 60 -2.89 -20.45 -4.68
CA ALA A 60 -3.54 -20.07 -5.93
C ALA A 60 -4.29 -18.74 -5.69
N VAL A 61 -3.77 -17.65 -6.26
CA VAL A 61 -4.26 -16.30 -6.01
C VAL A 61 -5.01 -15.77 -7.22
N GLU A 62 -6.21 -15.23 -6.99
CA GLU A 62 -6.95 -14.38 -7.91
C GLU A 62 -6.82 -12.92 -7.44
N ILE A 63 -6.42 -12.00 -8.33
CA ILE A 63 -6.25 -10.58 -8.00
C ILE A 63 -7.33 -9.76 -8.70
N ASN A 64 -8.17 -9.07 -7.92
CA ASN A 64 -9.25 -8.22 -8.40
C ASN A 64 -8.88 -6.74 -8.20
N ASP A 65 -8.76 -5.99 -9.29
CA ASP A 65 -8.48 -4.55 -9.26
C ASP A 65 -9.78 -3.74 -9.23
N PHE A 66 -9.93 -2.92 -8.18
CA PHE A 66 -11.10 -2.07 -7.96
C PHE A 66 -10.87 -0.61 -8.38
N GLY A 67 -9.67 -0.26 -8.88
CA GLY A 67 -9.31 1.09 -9.31
C GLY A 67 -9.36 2.16 -8.22
N GLY A 68 -9.41 1.77 -6.93
CA GLY A 68 -9.39 2.66 -5.77
C GLY A 68 -9.41 1.89 -4.46
N GLY A 69 -8.59 2.32 -3.48
CA GLY A 69 -8.38 1.59 -2.22
C GLY A 69 -9.65 1.44 -1.37
N SER A 70 -10.52 2.45 -1.33
CA SER A 70 -11.79 2.37 -0.61
C SER A 70 -12.74 1.31 -1.16
N ARG A 71 -12.74 1.10 -2.48
CA ARG A 71 -13.54 0.06 -3.13
C ARG A 71 -13.01 -1.33 -2.81
N ALA A 72 -11.69 -1.50 -2.81
CA ALA A 72 -11.06 -2.75 -2.38
C ALA A 72 -11.37 -3.08 -0.91
N LEU A 73 -11.33 -2.06 -0.01
CA LEU A 73 -11.74 -2.22 1.38
C LEU A 73 -13.21 -2.66 1.50
N GLN A 74 -14.11 -2.03 0.74
CA GLN A 74 -15.54 -2.42 0.73
C GLN A 74 -15.73 -3.88 0.29
N ALA A 75 -14.97 -4.33 -0.71
CA ALA A 75 -14.99 -5.74 -1.17
C ALA A 75 -14.53 -6.70 -0.05
N LEU A 76 -13.51 -6.33 0.76
CA LEU A 76 -13.10 -7.11 1.92
C LEU A 76 -14.18 -7.16 3.00
N LEU A 77 -14.78 -6.02 3.33
CA LEU A 77 -15.84 -5.95 4.34
C LEU A 77 -17.07 -6.76 3.92
N GLY A 78 -17.43 -6.71 2.64
CA GLY A 78 -18.51 -7.50 2.04
C GLY A 78 -18.20 -8.98 1.83
N GLY A 79 -16.93 -9.42 2.03
CA GLY A 79 -16.52 -10.81 1.87
C GLY A 79 -16.29 -11.25 0.42
N SER A 80 -16.22 -10.30 -0.54
CA SER A 80 -15.94 -10.60 -1.96
C SER A 80 -14.46 -10.88 -2.21
N VAL A 81 -13.57 -10.45 -1.30
CA VAL A 81 -12.16 -10.77 -1.28
C VAL A 81 -11.70 -11.16 0.12
N ASP A 82 -10.66 -11.98 0.21
CA ASP A 82 -10.11 -12.48 1.48
C ASP A 82 -9.10 -11.51 2.09
N VAL A 83 -8.33 -10.84 1.23
CA VAL A 83 -7.20 -10.00 1.57
C VAL A 83 -7.22 -8.76 0.69
N VAL A 84 -6.68 -7.68 1.18
CA VAL A 84 -6.47 -6.47 0.38
C VAL A 84 -5.01 -6.02 0.48
N THR A 85 -4.44 -5.69 -0.66
CA THR A 85 -3.26 -4.85 -0.74
C THR A 85 -3.76 -3.41 -0.84
N GLY A 86 -3.65 -2.67 0.25
CA GLY A 86 -4.31 -1.36 0.41
C GLY A 86 -3.52 -0.40 1.29
N ALA A 87 -4.21 0.52 1.94
CA ALA A 87 -3.61 1.60 2.71
C ALA A 87 -3.78 1.38 4.23
N TYR A 88 -2.72 1.70 5.00
CA TYR A 88 -2.67 1.44 6.45
C TYR A 88 -3.75 2.21 7.23
N GLU A 89 -4.01 3.46 6.90
CA GLU A 89 -5.02 4.28 7.56
C GLU A 89 -6.44 3.66 7.52
N HIS A 90 -6.71 2.77 6.57
CA HIS A 90 -7.94 2.01 6.54
C HIS A 90 -8.09 1.12 7.78
N THR A 91 -7.00 0.49 8.25
CA THR A 91 -7.06 -0.37 9.44
C THR A 91 -7.39 0.43 10.68
N ILE A 92 -6.83 1.64 10.84
CA ILE A 92 -7.14 2.55 11.96
C ILE A 92 -8.61 2.95 11.94
N ARG A 93 -9.12 3.39 10.78
CA ARG A 93 -10.52 3.82 10.65
C ARG A 93 -11.51 2.70 10.87
N MET A 94 -11.18 1.47 10.47
CA MET A 94 -12.08 0.33 10.63
C MET A 94 -12.25 -0.09 12.08
N GLN A 95 -11.24 0.11 12.94
CA GLN A 95 -11.38 -0.15 14.37
C GLN A 95 -12.50 0.71 15.01
N THR A 96 -12.60 1.99 14.65
CA THR A 96 -13.66 2.88 15.17
C THR A 96 -15.06 2.48 14.70
N LYS A 97 -15.14 1.70 13.62
CA LYS A 97 -16.41 1.19 13.05
C LYS A 97 -16.73 -0.24 13.48
N GLY A 98 -16.01 -0.76 14.49
CA GLY A 98 -16.19 -2.13 14.99
C GLY A 98 -15.79 -3.21 13.99
N GLN A 99 -15.00 -2.86 12.96
CA GLN A 99 -14.48 -3.79 11.97
C GLN A 99 -13.02 -4.12 12.29
N ASP A 100 -12.76 -5.32 12.78
CA ASP A 100 -11.41 -5.76 13.16
C ASP A 100 -10.59 -6.15 11.92
N VAL A 101 -10.11 -5.13 11.19
CA VAL A 101 -9.21 -5.26 10.04
C VAL A 101 -7.80 -4.93 10.50
N ARG A 102 -6.84 -5.81 10.20
CA ARG A 102 -5.45 -5.67 10.64
C ARG A 102 -4.47 -5.76 9.48
N ALA A 103 -3.48 -4.90 9.47
CA ALA A 103 -2.32 -5.03 8.60
C ALA A 103 -1.42 -6.17 9.10
N VAL A 104 -0.76 -6.88 8.18
CA VAL A 104 0.15 -7.99 8.47
C VAL A 104 1.54 -7.80 7.86
N LEU A 105 1.69 -6.81 6.96
CA LEU A 105 2.94 -6.47 6.29
C LEU A 105 2.89 -5.04 5.78
N GLU A 106 3.94 -4.26 6.06
CA GLU A 106 4.19 -2.97 5.40
C GLU A 106 4.84 -3.20 4.03
N LEU A 107 4.27 -2.61 2.99
CA LEU A 107 4.85 -2.61 1.65
C LEU A 107 5.55 -1.29 1.32
N GLY A 108 4.95 -0.17 1.77
CA GLY A 108 5.46 1.18 1.55
C GLY A 108 5.54 1.98 2.84
N ARG A 109 6.72 2.54 3.10
CA ARG A 109 7.01 3.38 4.27
C ARG A 109 6.66 4.86 4.05
N PHE A 110 6.42 5.25 2.79
CA PHE A 110 5.97 6.59 2.39
C PHE A 110 4.71 6.47 1.54
N PRO A 111 3.81 7.48 1.56
CA PRO A 111 2.58 7.43 0.77
C PRO A 111 2.84 7.40 -0.75
N GLY A 112 3.89 8.07 -1.24
CA GLY A 112 4.12 8.21 -2.67
C GLY A 112 3.01 8.97 -3.39
N ILE A 113 2.07 9.58 -2.65
CA ILE A 113 0.95 10.34 -3.18
C ILE A 113 1.43 11.75 -3.51
N VAL A 114 0.99 12.25 -4.65
CA VAL A 114 1.26 13.61 -5.11
C VAL A 114 -0.05 14.33 -5.33
N LEU A 115 -0.16 15.55 -4.80
CA LEU A 115 -1.20 16.49 -5.17
C LEU A 115 -0.64 17.41 -6.26
N ALA A 116 -1.20 17.28 -7.46
CA ALA A 116 -0.83 18.07 -8.62
C ALA A 116 -2.02 18.92 -9.10
N VAL A 117 -1.75 20.09 -9.63
CA VAL A 117 -2.75 21.04 -10.09
C VAL A 117 -2.60 21.21 -11.60
N LYS A 118 -3.72 21.28 -12.31
CA LYS A 118 -3.74 21.52 -13.76
C LYS A 118 -2.97 22.80 -14.11
N LYS A 119 -2.13 22.74 -15.12
CA LYS A 119 -1.19 23.81 -15.50
C LYS A 119 -1.86 25.18 -15.65
N ASP A 120 -3.03 25.23 -16.28
CA ASP A 120 -3.79 26.47 -16.51
C ASP A 120 -4.46 27.03 -15.24
N ARG A 121 -4.41 26.32 -14.11
CA ARG A 121 -4.90 26.74 -12.80
C ARG A 121 -3.79 27.30 -11.90
N ALA A 122 -2.53 27.29 -12.33
CA ALA A 122 -1.37 27.73 -11.54
C ALA A 122 -1.49 29.18 -11.00
N GLY A 123 -2.22 30.04 -11.72
CA GLY A 123 -2.48 31.42 -11.29
C GLY A 123 -3.44 31.54 -10.10
N THR A 124 -4.35 30.56 -9.92
CA THR A 124 -5.46 30.61 -8.97
C THR A 124 -5.39 29.58 -7.85
N ILE A 125 -4.63 28.48 -8.01
CA ILE A 125 -4.44 27.44 -6.99
C ILE A 125 -2.95 27.39 -6.67
N LYS A 126 -2.57 27.96 -5.52
CA LYS A 126 -1.16 28.03 -5.07
C LYS A 126 -0.95 27.29 -3.75
N THR A 127 -2.01 27.03 -3.01
CA THR A 127 -2.01 26.34 -1.72
C THR A 127 -3.17 25.34 -1.65
N ALA A 128 -3.17 24.46 -0.67
CA ALA A 128 -4.29 23.56 -0.45
C ALA A 128 -5.58 24.29 -0.03
N ALA A 129 -5.50 25.49 0.52
CA ALA A 129 -6.68 26.32 0.84
C ALA A 129 -7.43 26.76 -0.42
N ASP A 130 -6.71 26.98 -1.54
CA ASP A 130 -7.30 27.41 -2.81
C ASP A 130 -8.12 26.30 -3.52
N LEU A 131 -8.09 25.08 -2.98
CA LEU A 131 -8.89 23.94 -3.47
C LEU A 131 -10.37 24.06 -3.09
N LYS A 132 -10.75 25.03 -2.25
CA LYS A 132 -12.15 25.34 -1.95
C LYS A 132 -12.93 25.62 -3.23
N GLY A 133 -14.08 24.92 -3.40
CA GLY A 133 -14.94 25.02 -4.59
C GLY A 133 -14.38 24.33 -5.83
N LYS A 134 -13.24 23.64 -5.75
CA LYS A 134 -12.60 22.96 -6.89
C LYS A 134 -13.02 21.49 -7.01
N LYS A 135 -12.85 20.96 -8.21
CA LYS A 135 -13.02 19.52 -8.51
C LYS A 135 -11.66 18.84 -8.40
N ILE A 136 -11.54 17.89 -7.48
CA ILE A 136 -10.29 17.20 -7.19
C ILE A 136 -10.43 15.72 -7.57
N GLY A 137 -9.62 15.28 -8.53
CA GLY A 137 -9.52 13.87 -8.88
C GLY A 137 -8.77 13.09 -7.80
N VAL A 138 -9.34 11.98 -7.39
CA VAL A 138 -8.71 11.01 -6.47
C VAL A 138 -8.89 9.60 -7.05
N THR A 139 -8.14 8.61 -6.61
CA THR A 139 -8.33 7.24 -7.11
C THR A 139 -9.78 6.77 -6.88
N ALA A 140 -10.31 6.97 -5.67
CA ALA A 140 -11.73 6.92 -5.35
C ALA A 140 -11.99 7.74 -4.07
N PRO A 141 -13.18 8.33 -3.87
CA PRO A 141 -13.56 8.95 -2.61
C PRO A 141 -13.40 7.96 -1.45
N GLY A 142 -12.77 8.39 -0.34
CA GLY A 142 -12.47 7.55 0.82
C GLY A 142 -11.19 6.69 0.69
N SER A 143 -10.43 6.79 -0.40
CA SER A 143 -9.08 6.22 -0.54
C SER A 143 -8.02 7.14 0.06
N SER A 144 -6.79 6.65 0.26
CA SER A 144 -5.67 7.42 0.81
C SER A 144 -5.37 8.70 0.03
N THR A 145 -5.55 8.69 -1.28
CA THR A 145 -5.43 9.91 -2.12
C THR A 145 -6.44 10.98 -1.72
N ASN A 146 -7.65 10.62 -1.33
CA ASN A 146 -8.64 11.54 -0.80
C ASN A 146 -8.27 12.02 0.62
N PHE A 147 -7.83 11.10 1.49
CA PHE A 147 -7.41 11.48 2.85
C PHE A 147 -6.22 12.42 2.84
N PHE A 148 -5.28 12.23 1.91
CA PHE A 148 -4.14 13.13 1.73
C PHE A 148 -4.57 14.56 1.42
N VAL A 149 -5.53 14.75 0.50
CA VAL A 149 -6.06 16.08 0.19
C VAL A 149 -6.84 16.66 1.37
N ASN A 150 -7.68 15.85 2.05
CA ASN A 150 -8.41 16.29 3.24
C ASN A 150 -7.46 16.83 4.30
N TYR A 151 -6.36 16.12 4.56
CA TYR A 151 -5.32 16.53 5.49
C TYR A 151 -4.67 17.85 5.08
N LEU A 152 -4.25 17.97 3.82
CA LEU A 152 -3.60 19.19 3.33
C LEU A 152 -4.53 20.42 3.41
N MET A 153 -5.81 20.25 3.08
CA MET A 153 -6.80 21.31 3.20
C MET A 153 -7.01 21.70 4.67
N ALA A 154 -7.15 20.74 5.58
CA ALA A 154 -7.30 20.99 7.01
C ALA A 154 -6.08 21.73 7.58
N LYS A 155 -4.86 21.32 7.24
CA LYS A 155 -3.61 22.00 7.63
C LYS A 155 -3.51 23.41 7.08
N ALA A 156 -4.13 23.70 5.94
CA ALA A 156 -4.23 25.03 5.35
C ALA A 156 -5.42 25.84 5.86
N GLY A 157 -6.16 25.37 6.88
CA GLY A 157 -7.32 26.04 7.46
C GLY A 157 -8.59 26.01 6.61
N ALA A 158 -8.66 25.10 5.62
CA ALA A 158 -9.80 24.92 4.74
C ALA A 158 -10.55 23.61 5.04
N SER A 159 -11.88 23.62 4.85
CA SER A 159 -12.66 22.39 4.97
C SER A 159 -12.60 21.58 3.67
N TYR A 160 -12.26 20.32 3.77
CA TYR A 160 -12.34 19.41 2.62
C TYR A 160 -13.78 19.23 2.12
N LYS A 161 -14.79 19.50 2.96
CA LYS A 161 -16.21 19.46 2.59
C LYS A 161 -16.59 20.55 1.59
N ASP A 162 -15.74 21.56 1.44
CA ASP A 162 -15.91 22.65 0.48
C ASP A 162 -15.36 22.31 -0.91
N ALA A 163 -14.78 21.12 -1.12
CA ALA A 163 -14.27 20.65 -2.42
C ALA A 163 -15.07 19.44 -2.93
N ALA A 164 -15.09 19.26 -4.26
CA ALA A 164 -15.74 18.10 -4.89
C ALA A 164 -14.69 17.03 -5.21
N PHE A 165 -14.80 15.84 -4.60
CA PHE A 165 -13.90 14.72 -4.87
C PHE A 165 -14.49 13.79 -5.93
N ILE A 166 -13.75 13.58 -7.02
CA ILE A 166 -14.16 12.78 -8.19
C ILE A 166 -13.24 11.57 -8.30
N GLY A 167 -13.81 10.36 -8.32
CA GLY A 167 -13.07 9.12 -8.52
C GLY A 167 -12.64 8.99 -9.99
N VAL A 168 -11.34 9.19 -10.26
CA VAL A 168 -10.77 9.14 -11.62
C VAL A 168 -10.01 7.85 -11.92
N GLY A 169 -9.83 6.97 -10.90
CA GLY A 169 -9.08 5.73 -11.04
C GLY A 169 -7.56 5.93 -11.03
N THR A 170 -6.83 5.00 -11.66
CA THR A 170 -5.39 4.79 -11.43
C THR A 170 -4.57 4.62 -12.73
N GLY A 171 -5.12 4.98 -13.87
CA GLY A 171 -4.49 4.79 -15.18
C GLY A 171 -4.77 5.94 -16.15
N LEU A 172 -4.89 5.62 -17.43
CA LEU A 172 -5.14 6.61 -18.49
C LEU A 172 -6.43 7.41 -18.29
N SER A 173 -7.44 6.87 -17.58
CA SER A 173 -8.65 7.62 -17.22
C SER A 173 -8.34 8.82 -16.32
N ALA A 174 -7.43 8.65 -15.36
CA ALA A 174 -6.98 9.73 -14.48
C ALA A 174 -6.19 10.79 -15.25
N VAL A 175 -5.32 10.37 -16.17
CA VAL A 175 -4.60 11.27 -17.07
C VAL A 175 -5.57 12.06 -17.95
N ALA A 176 -6.57 11.39 -18.52
CA ALA A 176 -7.55 12.03 -19.39
C ALA A 176 -8.42 13.06 -18.64
N ALA A 177 -8.83 12.77 -17.40
CA ALA A 177 -9.69 13.64 -16.61
C ALA A 177 -9.05 15.03 -16.37
N ILE A 178 -7.75 15.08 -16.00
CA ILE A 178 -7.05 16.36 -15.79
C ILE A 178 -6.79 17.08 -17.12
N LYS A 179 -6.39 16.37 -18.17
CA LYS A 179 -6.14 16.95 -19.50
C LYS A 179 -7.38 17.62 -20.08
N LYS A 180 -8.53 16.96 -19.97
CA LYS A 180 -9.83 17.49 -20.45
C LYS A 180 -10.40 18.60 -19.56
N GLY A 181 -9.81 18.87 -18.39
CA GLY A 181 -10.34 19.86 -17.45
C GLY A 181 -11.61 19.41 -16.73
N GLU A 182 -11.87 18.11 -16.64
CA GLU A 182 -12.97 17.54 -15.84
C GLU A 182 -12.72 17.75 -14.35
N ILE A 183 -11.43 17.87 -13.97
CA ILE A 183 -10.93 18.17 -12.62
C ILE A 183 -9.89 19.30 -12.67
N ASP A 184 -9.80 20.09 -11.59
CA ASP A 184 -8.87 21.21 -11.43
C ASP A 184 -7.52 20.78 -10.84
N ALA A 185 -7.54 19.75 -9.99
CA ALA A 185 -6.38 19.16 -9.33
C ALA A 185 -6.55 17.64 -9.25
N ILE A 186 -5.45 16.93 -9.05
CA ILE A 186 -5.43 15.47 -8.93
C ILE A 186 -4.51 15.05 -7.79
N ALA A 187 -5.00 14.17 -6.91
CA ALA A 187 -4.16 13.40 -6.00
C ALA A 187 -4.07 11.96 -6.51
N ASN A 188 -2.88 11.57 -6.94
CA ASN A 188 -2.64 10.25 -7.50
C ASN A 188 -1.19 9.82 -7.22
N LEU A 189 -0.77 8.72 -7.82
CA LEU A 189 0.54 8.10 -7.63
C LEU A 189 1.18 7.83 -9.00
N ASP A 190 2.44 7.42 -8.97
CA ASP A 190 3.12 6.98 -10.18
C ASP A 190 2.57 5.60 -10.67
N PRO A 191 2.51 5.41 -11.98
CA PRO A 191 3.11 6.22 -13.06
C PRO A 191 2.22 7.38 -13.56
N VAL A 192 0.98 7.56 -13.05
CA VAL A 192 0.05 8.60 -13.52
C VAL A 192 0.64 10.00 -13.35
N ILE A 193 1.22 10.29 -12.19
CA ILE A 193 1.81 11.60 -11.90
C ILE A 193 3.03 11.86 -12.80
N SER A 194 3.96 10.92 -12.90
CA SER A 194 5.12 11.06 -13.79
C SER A 194 4.72 11.31 -15.24
N LYS A 195 3.62 10.69 -15.71
CA LYS A 195 3.07 10.94 -17.05
C LYS A 195 2.60 12.38 -17.21
N LEU A 196 1.83 12.88 -16.26
CA LEU A 196 1.30 14.26 -16.29
C LEU A 196 2.40 15.31 -16.15
N GLU A 197 3.43 15.05 -15.34
CA GLU A 197 4.61 15.93 -15.22
C GLU A 197 5.40 15.98 -16.52
N THR A 198 5.68 14.81 -17.12
CA THR A 198 6.44 14.72 -18.39
C THR A 198 5.70 15.40 -19.53
N ASP A 199 4.39 15.27 -19.58
CA ASP A 199 3.55 15.92 -20.60
C ASP A 199 3.39 17.44 -20.35
N GLY A 200 3.80 17.95 -19.17
CA GLY A 200 3.68 19.36 -18.82
C GLY A 200 2.26 19.82 -18.49
N ASP A 201 1.36 18.88 -18.17
CA ASP A 201 -0.06 19.15 -17.92
C ASP A 201 -0.36 19.70 -16.52
N VAL A 202 0.56 19.48 -15.58
CA VAL A 202 0.39 19.81 -14.16
C VAL A 202 1.63 20.50 -13.57
N PHE A 203 1.43 21.15 -12.43
CA PHE A 203 2.51 21.48 -11.49
C PHE A 203 2.22 20.80 -10.13
N ILE A 204 3.27 20.49 -9.40
CA ILE A 204 3.20 19.79 -8.12
C ILE A 204 2.93 20.79 -7.00
N LEU A 205 1.91 20.51 -6.19
CA LEU A 205 1.58 21.30 -5.00
C LEU A 205 2.09 20.62 -3.70
N ALA A 206 2.02 19.29 -3.63
CA ALA A 206 2.55 18.51 -2.52
C ALA A 206 3.00 17.14 -3.02
N ASP A 207 4.16 16.66 -2.52
CA ASP A 207 4.82 15.43 -3.00
C ASP A 207 5.34 14.60 -1.83
N THR A 208 4.89 13.36 -1.72
CA THR A 208 5.33 12.40 -0.70
C THR A 208 6.10 11.21 -1.29
N ARG A 209 6.63 11.32 -2.51
CA ARG A 209 7.42 10.26 -3.16
C ARG A 209 8.79 10.08 -2.53
N THR A 210 9.27 11.06 -1.76
CA THR A 210 10.56 11.02 -1.08
C THR A 210 10.42 11.10 0.43
N GLU A 211 11.44 10.65 1.16
CA GLU A 211 11.49 10.79 2.62
C GLU A 211 11.45 12.26 3.05
N ALA A 212 12.19 13.12 2.36
CA ALA A 212 12.23 14.56 2.64
C ALA A 212 10.84 15.19 2.42
N GLY A 213 10.17 14.89 1.31
CA GLY A 213 8.81 15.37 1.02
C GLY A 213 7.80 14.86 2.03
N THR A 214 7.87 13.58 2.40
CA THR A 214 7.00 12.98 3.42
C THR A 214 7.21 13.65 4.77
N LYS A 215 8.47 13.85 5.19
CA LYS A 215 8.81 14.52 6.44
C LYS A 215 8.36 15.99 6.46
N ALA A 216 8.49 16.69 5.35
CA ALA A 216 8.03 18.09 5.26
C ALA A 216 6.51 18.22 5.46
N ILE A 217 5.74 17.21 5.04
CA ILE A 217 4.27 17.22 5.11
C ILE A 217 3.77 16.66 6.45
N PHE A 218 4.31 15.52 6.91
CA PHE A 218 3.80 14.81 8.09
C PHE A 218 4.68 14.94 9.33
N GLY A 219 5.85 15.54 9.22
CA GLY A 219 6.82 15.66 10.33
C GLY A 219 7.67 14.40 10.56
N GLY A 220 7.38 13.29 9.89
CA GLY A 220 8.07 12.00 10.04
C GLY A 220 7.68 10.99 8.96
N SER A 221 7.95 9.71 9.21
CA SER A 221 7.46 8.63 8.36
C SER A 221 5.93 8.56 8.43
N ASN A 222 5.30 8.13 7.34
CA ASN A 222 3.87 7.87 7.29
C ASN A 222 3.68 6.56 6.53
N PRO A 223 3.49 5.42 7.22
CA PRO A 223 3.30 4.12 6.59
C PRO A 223 2.09 4.16 5.66
N ALA A 224 2.20 3.51 4.54
CA ALA A 224 1.25 3.68 3.46
C ALA A 224 0.72 2.36 2.93
N ALA A 225 1.35 1.78 1.91
CA ALA A 225 0.93 0.51 1.35
C ALA A 225 1.15 -0.63 2.33
N VAL A 226 0.11 -1.44 2.54
CA VAL A 226 0.14 -2.60 3.42
C VAL A 226 -0.66 -3.77 2.81
N VAL A 227 -0.42 -4.97 3.33
CA VAL A 227 -1.34 -6.10 3.20
C VAL A 227 -2.19 -6.16 4.45
N TYR A 228 -3.52 -6.16 4.31
CA TYR A 228 -4.44 -6.28 5.43
C TYR A 228 -5.59 -7.26 5.16
N MET A 229 -6.15 -7.80 6.23
CA MET A 229 -7.25 -8.75 6.21
C MET A 229 -8.07 -8.65 7.50
N LYS A 230 -9.23 -9.27 7.55
CA LYS A 230 -10.03 -9.37 8.79
C LYS A 230 -9.30 -10.23 9.81
N ASN A 231 -9.39 -9.88 11.09
CA ASN A 231 -8.73 -10.65 12.15
C ASN A 231 -9.25 -12.09 12.24
N ASP A 232 -10.54 -12.32 11.99
CA ASP A 232 -11.11 -13.65 11.98
C ASP A 232 -10.51 -14.54 10.87
N PHE A 233 -10.13 -13.94 9.72
CA PHE A 233 -9.38 -14.67 8.69
C PHE A 233 -7.99 -15.04 9.18
N ILE A 234 -7.29 -14.12 9.87
CA ILE A 234 -5.95 -14.36 10.44
C ILE A 234 -5.96 -15.53 11.42
N GLU A 235 -6.95 -15.54 12.31
CA GLU A 235 -7.06 -16.56 13.36
C GLU A 235 -7.48 -17.94 12.81
N LYS A 236 -8.35 -17.96 11.79
CA LYS A 236 -8.80 -19.21 11.16
C LYS A 236 -7.80 -19.79 10.17
N ASN A 237 -6.94 -18.94 9.57
CA ASN A 237 -6.05 -19.33 8.47
C ASN A 237 -4.62 -18.79 8.68
N PRO A 238 -3.96 -19.09 9.82
CA PRO A 238 -2.65 -18.51 10.15
C PRO A 238 -1.53 -18.94 9.18
N ASN A 239 -1.56 -20.15 8.64
CA ASN A 239 -0.56 -20.57 7.65
C ASN A 239 -0.81 -19.93 6.28
N THR A 240 -2.07 -19.71 5.92
CA THR A 240 -2.43 -18.94 4.72
C THR A 240 -1.96 -17.48 4.84
N ALA A 241 -2.19 -16.83 5.99
CA ALA A 241 -1.72 -15.48 6.26
C ALA A 241 -0.17 -15.41 6.21
N GLN A 242 0.52 -16.41 6.77
CA GLN A 242 1.98 -16.53 6.68
C GLN A 242 2.46 -16.68 5.23
N ALA A 243 1.81 -17.51 4.44
CA ALA A 243 2.16 -17.73 3.04
C ALA A 243 2.00 -16.43 2.21
N ILE A 244 0.91 -15.67 2.43
CA ILE A 244 0.67 -14.37 1.80
C ILE A 244 1.78 -13.37 2.17
N VAL A 245 2.11 -13.25 3.45
CA VAL A 245 3.17 -12.35 3.92
C VAL A 245 4.53 -12.76 3.37
N THR A 246 4.86 -14.07 3.37
CA THR A 246 6.12 -14.58 2.84
C THR A 246 6.27 -14.25 1.35
N ALA A 247 5.23 -14.43 0.54
CA ALA A 247 5.26 -14.12 -0.89
C ALA A 247 5.51 -12.62 -1.16
N HIS A 248 4.80 -11.74 -0.46
CA HIS A 248 5.01 -10.29 -0.59
C HIS A 248 6.38 -9.86 -0.05
N TYR A 249 6.84 -10.44 1.05
CA TYR A 249 8.15 -10.11 1.62
C TYR A 249 9.29 -10.52 0.67
N LYS A 250 9.18 -11.69 0.00
CA LYS A 250 10.11 -12.06 -1.08
C LYS A 250 10.12 -11.03 -2.21
N ALA A 251 8.94 -10.51 -2.58
CA ALA A 251 8.85 -9.45 -3.59
C ALA A 251 9.54 -8.14 -3.13
N LEU A 252 9.36 -7.72 -1.88
CA LEU A 252 10.08 -6.57 -1.32
C LEU A 252 11.60 -6.78 -1.36
N LYS A 253 12.08 -7.96 -0.99
CA LYS A 253 13.52 -8.29 -1.04
C LYS A 253 14.04 -8.26 -2.46
N TRP A 254 13.29 -8.80 -3.42
CA TRP A 254 13.67 -8.77 -4.83
C TRP A 254 13.71 -7.32 -5.37
N ILE A 255 12.69 -6.51 -5.10
CA ILE A 255 12.65 -5.09 -5.51
C ILE A 255 13.85 -4.32 -4.94
N ALA A 256 14.27 -4.62 -3.71
CA ALA A 256 15.41 -3.95 -3.08
C ALA A 256 16.75 -4.20 -3.78
N SER A 257 16.88 -5.25 -4.58
CA SER A 257 18.10 -5.64 -5.29
C SER A 257 18.03 -5.53 -6.81
N ALA A 258 16.81 -5.43 -7.37
CA ALA A 258 16.59 -5.36 -8.80
C ALA A 258 16.83 -3.96 -9.36
N SER A 259 17.33 -3.88 -10.59
CA SER A 259 17.39 -2.59 -11.33
C SER A 259 15.99 -2.14 -11.76
N PRO A 260 15.79 -0.83 -12.00
CA PRO A 260 14.52 -0.34 -12.54
C PRO A 260 14.11 -1.01 -13.86
N GLU A 261 15.08 -1.37 -14.70
CA GLU A 261 14.88 -2.06 -15.98
C GLU A 261 14.39 -3.51 -15.77
N GLU A 262 14.95 -4.21 -14.77
CA GLU A 262 14.50 -5.56 -14.40
C GLU A 262 13.09 -5.53 -13.81
N ILE A 263 12.78 -4.52 -13.01
CA ILE A 263 11.42 -4.32 -12.47
C ILE A 263 10.43 -4.05 -13.61
N ALA A 264 10.79 -3.16 -14.55
CA ALA A 264 9.93 -2.90 -15.70
C ALA A 264 9.66 -4.16 -16.53
N LYS A 265 10.66 -5.03 -16.76
CA LYS A 265 10.47 -6.31 -17.46
C LYS A 265 9.58 -7.31 -16.71
N ALA A 266 9.42 -7.14 -15.40
CA ALA A 266 8.65 -8.05 -14.56
C ALA A 266 7.17 -7.65 -14.41
N VAL A 267 6.74 -6.53 -15.00
CA VAL A 267 5.35 -6.05 -14.96
C VAL A 267 4.71 -6.04 -16.35
N PRO A 268 3.37 -6.08 -16.47
CA PRO A 268 2.69 -5.97 -17.75
C PRO A 268 2.98 -4.65 -18.47
N GLU A 269 3.14 -4.68 -19.80
CA GLU A 269 3.39 -3.48 -20.61
C GLU A 269 2.30 -2.40 -20.47
N ALA A 270 1.05 -2.81 -20.23
CA ALA A 270 -0.05 -1.88 -19.99
C ALA A 270 0.20 -0.90 -18.82
N TYR A 271 1.12 -1.23 -17.89
CA TYR A 271 1.47 -0.38 -16.75
C TYR A 271 2.37 0.79 -17.15
N TYR A 272 3.01 0.75 -18.31
CA TYR A 272 3.89 1.82 -18.80
C TYR A 272 3.14 3.08 -19.27
N LEU A 273 1.81 3.04 -19.36
CA LEU A 273 0.99 4.13 -19.90
C LEU A 273 1.47 4.59 -21.30
N GLY A 274 2.00 3.65 -22.10
CA GLY A 274 2.52 3.89 -23.44
C GLY A 274 3.98 4.39 -23.50
N ASP A 275 4.67 4.55 -22.36
CA ASP A 275 6.06 5.02 -22.30
C ASP A 275 6.87 4.20 -21.29
N LYS A 276 7.66 3.26 -21.76
CA LYS A 276 8.49 2.37 -20.94
C LYS A 276 9.60 3.13 -20.21
N ASP A 277 10.23 4.10 -20.88
CA ASP A 277 11.35 4.85 -20.30
C ASP A 277 10.85 5.75 -19.16
N LEU A 278 9.67 6.35 -19.33
CA LEU A 278 8.97 7.06 -18.26
C LEU A 278 8.71 6.13 -17.07
N TYR A 279 8.19 4.92 -17.32
CA TYR A 279 7.92 3.95 -16.26
C TYR A 279 9.21 3.57 -15.50
N ILE A 280 10.32 3.33 -16.20
CA ILE A 280 11.63 3.06 -15.60
C ILE A 280 12.08 4.22 -14.72
N ARG A 281 11.95 5.48 -15.19
CA ARG A 281 12.27 6.67 -14.38
C ARG A 281 11.38 6.77 -13.14
N ALA A 282 10.08 6.51 -13.27
CA ALA A 282 9.13 6.51 -12.15
C ALA A 282 9.47 5.42 -11.12
N VAL A 283 9.80 4.21 -11.56
CA VAL A 283 10.29 3.13 -10.69
C VAL A 283 11.52 3.57 -9.93
N LYS A 284 12.54 4.11 -10.63
CA LYS A 284 13.78 4.58 -10.01
C LYS A 284 13.52 5.61 -8.91
N ALA A 285 12.62 6.57 -9.15
CA ALA A 285 12.24 7.60 -8.17
C ALA A 285 11.47 7.03 -6.98
N SER A 286 10.80 5.87 -7.14
CA SER A 286 9.95 5.27 -6.13
C SER A 286 10.63 4.18 -5.28
N LEU A 287 11.88 3.76 -5.60
CA LEU A 287 12.54 2.64 -4.93
C LEU A 287 12.66 2.82 -3.41
N ASP A 288 12.83 4.05 -2.94
CA ASP A 288 12.94 4.36 -1.52
C ASP A 288 11.60 4.32 -0.79
N THR A 289 10.48 4.29 -1.50
CA THR A 289 9.16 4.18 -0.86
C THR A 289 8.91 2.79 -0.29
N TYR A 290 9.56 1.75 -0.82
CA TYR A 290 9.31 0.37 -0.39
C TYR A 290 9.95 0.06 0.96
N SER A 291 9.18 -0.63 1.81
CA SER A 291 9.65 -1.08 3.12
C SER A 291 10.82 -2.05 2.99
N ARG A 292 11.84 -1.87 3.82
CA ARG A 292 13.00 -2.77 3.91
C ARG A 292 12.79 -3.88 4.93
N THR A 293 11.91 -3.66 5.89
CA THR A 293 11.64 -4.59 7.00
C THR A 293 10.26 -5.25 6.94
N GLY A 294 9.30 -4.62 6.27
CA GLY A 294 7.90 -5.02 6.28
C GLY A 294 7.16 -4.71 7.59
N ILE A 295 7.82 -3.99 8.54
CA ILE A 295 7.30 -3.70 9.88
C ILE A 295 6.87 -2.24 9.96
N ILE A 296 5.64 -1.99 10.40
CA ILE A 296 5.15 -0.66 10.73
C ILE A 296 5.65 -0.28 12.13
N THR A 297 6.37 0.82 12.25
CA THR A 297 6.84 1.34 13.54
C THR A 297 5.71 2.03 14.30
N LEU A 298 5.79 2.08 15.64
CA LEU A 298 4.81 2.79 16.45
C LEU A 298 4.75 4.28 16.10
N ASP A 299 5.89 4.91 15.81
CA ASP A 299 5.93 6.32 15.38
C ASP A 299 5.24 6.51 14.03
N GLY A 300 5.41 5.56 13.10
CA GLY A 300 4.65 5.56 11.85
C GLY A 300 3.15 5.42 12.07
N MET A 301 2.72 4.54 12.97
CA MET A 301 1.30 4.38 13.33
C MET A 301 0.73 5.68 13.90
N LYS A 302 1.48 6.35 14.81
CA LYS A 302 1.10 7.65 15.41
C LYS A 302 1.00 8.75 14.35
N SER A 303 1.94 8.78 13.40
CA SER A 303 1.91 9.72 12.27
C SER A 303 0.64 9.55 11.44
N ALA A 304 0.29 8.32 11.07
CA ALA A 304 -0.92 8.02 10.32
C ALA A 304 -2.20 8.39 11.09
N LEU A 305 -2.26 8.11 12.39
CA LEU A 305 -3.39 8.53 13.24
C LEU A 305 -3.46 10.05 13.33
N GLY A 306 -2.32 10.73 13.53
CA GLY A 306 -2.23 12.19 13.58
C GLY A 306 -2.76 12.83 12.31
N MET A 307 -2.36 12.31 11.15
CA MET A 307 -2.89 12.75 9.85
C MET A 307 -4.41 12.64 9.78
N LEU A 308 -4.97 11.51 10.20
CA LEU A 308 -6.41 11.28 10.17
C LEU A 308 -7.17 12.21 11.12
N LYS A 309 -6.66 12.46 12.32
CA LYS A 309 -7.28 13.34 13.34
C LYS A 309 -7.43 14.80 12.89
N GLU A 310 -6.63 15.25 11.93
CA GLU A 310 -6.73 16.63 11.42
C GLU A 310 -8.04 16.90 10.68
N PHE A 311 -8.69 15.89 10.13
CA PHE A 311 -9.90 16.06 9.33
C PHE A 311 -11.06 15.11 9.68
N ASP A 312 -10.84 14.11 10.54
CA ASP A 312 -11.84 13.09 10.90
C ASP A 312 -12.09 13.10 12.42
N ASP A 313 -13.19 13.74 12.82
CA ASP A 313 -13.55 13.89 14.24
C ASP A 313 -13.83 12.55 14.93
N GLU A 314 -14.26 11.51 14.19
CA GLU A 314 -14.50 10.17 14.75
C GLU A 314 -13.21 9.55 15.31
N LEU A 315 -12.05 9.97 14.80
CA LEU A 315 -10.75 9.44 15.20
C LEU A 315 -10.10 10.21 16.35
N LYS A 316 -10.64 11.35 16.76
CA LYS A 316 -10.08 12.15 17.87
C LYS A 316 -10.00 11.38 19.19
N ALA A 317 -10.96 10.47 19.42
CA ALA A 317 -11.00 9.61 20.61
C ALA A 317 -10.03 8.43 20.59
N VAL A 318 -9.47 8.06 19.42
CA VAL A 318 -8.52 6.95 19.30
C VAL A 318 -7.21 7.32 19.98
N LYS A 319 -6.72 6.44 20.85
CA LYS A 319 -5.48 6.63 21.59
C LYS A 319 -4.32 5.91 20.93
N ASP A 320 -3.09 6.38 21.18
CA ASP A 320 -1.87 5.74 20.68
C ASP A 320 -1.73 4.28 21.17
N GLU A 321 -2.24 3.97 22.36
CA GLU A 321 -2.25 2.63 22.95
C GLU A 321 -3.14 1.63 22.20
N ASP A 322 -4.07 2.11 21.34
CA ASP A 322 -4.93 1.27 20.52
C ASP A 322 -4.27 0.87 19.19
N LEU A 323 -3.25 1.60 18.76
CA LEU A 323 -2.60 1.41 17.45
C LEU A 323 -1.96 0.02 17.26
N PRO A 324 -1.31 -0.60 18.26
CA PRO A 324 -0.74 -1.93 18.09
C PRO A 324 -1.77 -3.00 17.68
N LYS A 325 -3.07 -2.79 17.94
CA LYS A 325 -4.14 -3.69 17.50
C LYS A 325 -4.34 -3.69 15.99
N THR A 326 -3.87 -2.67 15.29
CA THR A 326 -4.06 -2.49 13.85
C THR A 326 -3.02 -3.23 13.00
N PHE A 327 -1.97 -3.78 13.63
CA PHE A 327 -0.87 -4.47 12.95
C PHE A 327 -0.43 -5.74 13.67
N VAL A 328 -0.32 -6.83 12.91
CA VAL A 328 0.14 -8.15 13.40
C VAL A 328 1.50 -8.46 12.78
N ASP A 329 2.57 -8.29 13.55
CA ASP A 329 3.96 -8.36 13.08
C ASP A 329 4.57 -9.78 13.09
N ARG A 330 3.94 -10.75 13.75
CA ARG A 330 4.47 -12.13 13.88
C ARG A 330 4.78 -12.79 12.54
N PHE A 331 3.97 -12.53 11.52
CA PHE A 331 4.13 -13.15 10.20
C PHE A 331 5.34 -12.58 9.46
N VAL A 332 5.52 -11.26 9.49
CA VAL A 332 6.67 -10.63 8.83
C VAL A 332 7.97 -10.95 9.57
N LYS A 333 7.96 -10.99 10.90
CA LYS A 333 9.12 -11.47 11.69
C LYS A 333 9.52 -12.87 11.28
N LYS A 334 8.56 -13.81 11.19
CA LYS A 334 8.83 -15.17 10.71
C LYS A 334 9.34 -15.21 9.26
N ALA A 335 8.78 -14.38 8.36
CA ALA A 335 9.24 -14.30 6.97
C ALA A 335 10.66 -13.72 6.85
N ALA A 336 11.07 -12.86 7.77
CA ALA A 336 12.41 -12.28 7.84
C ALA A 336 13.46 -13.22 8.48
N GLY A 337 13.05 -14.34 9.07
CA GLY A 337 13.95 -15.28 9.75
C GLY A 337 14.31 -14.84 11.18
N SER A 338 13.49 -14.02 11.80
CA SER A 338 13.67 -13.46 13.15
C SER A 338 12.61 -13.98 14.14
#